data_f8c7cf320264d4893df7f08ba600ddcf
#
_entry.id   f8c7cf320264d4893df7f08ba600ddcf
#
_cell.length_a   1.000
_cell.length_b   1.000
_cell.length_c   1.000
_cell.angle_alpha   90.00
_cell.angle_beta   90.00
_cell.angle_gamma   90.00
#
_symmetry.space_group_name_H-M   'P 1'
#
loop_
_entity.id
_entity.type
_entity.pdbx_description
1 polymer ?
#
loop_
_entity_poly.entity_id
_entity_poly.type
_entity_poly.pdbx_seq_one_letter_code
_entity_poly.pdbx_strand_id
1 'polypeptide(L)'
;MTLEELKKEFKTQGFRIEGNSFVHEFEDPNTIINGVHPKKRFEMEYVCEGSIRSVTDDLEGDDDSEPIYQFDVLGQGRQPVVTICISSFEDFTTLV
;
A
#
# COMPACT_ATOMS: atom_id res chain seq x y z
N MET A 1 -9.63 6.29 8.94
CA MET A 1 -8.41 6.96 8.43
C MET A 1 -8.68 7.43 7.02
N THR A 2 -8.38 8.68 6.72
CA THR A 2 -8.58 9.21 5.38
C THR A 2 -7.37 8.86 4.52
N LEU A 3 -7.50 9.05 3.23
CA LEU A 3 -6.39 8.78 2.33
C LEU A 3 -5.21 9.70 2.65
N GLU A 4 -5.48 10.93 3.05
CA GLU A 4 -4.41 11.85 3.41
C GLU A 4 -3.67 11.36 4.65
N GLU A 5 -4.39 10.83 5.60
CA GLU A 5 -3.78 10.28 6.80
C GLU A 5 -2.95 9.05 6.45
N LEU A 6 -3.44 8.24 5.53
CA LEU A 6 -2.72 7.06 5.10
C LEU A 6 -1.43 7.48 4.39
N LYS A 7 -1.48 8.48 3.55
CA LYS A 7 -0.29 8.99 2.88
C LYS A 7 0.73 9.48 3.90
N LYS A 8 0.26 10.16 4.93
CA LYS A 8 1.14 10.68 5.96
C LYS A 8 1.81 9.54 6.72
N GLU A 9 1.05 8.51 7.03
CA GLU A 9 1.57 7.37 7.74
C GLU A 9 2.66 6.68 6.93
N PHE A 10 2.44 6.50 5.63
CA PHE A 10 3.43 5.87 4.79
C PHE A 10 4.67 6.74 4.65
N LYS A 11 4.51 8.05 4.60
CA LYS A 11 5.67 8.95 4.56
C LYS A 11 6.52 8.80 5.81
N THR A 12 5.89 8.66 6.95
CA THR A 12 6.59 8.48 8.21
C THR A 12 7.39 7.18 8.19
N GLN A 13 6.94 6.22 7.42
CA GLN A 13 7.61 4.93 7.33
C GLN A 13 8.66 4.89 6.21
N GLY A 14 8.92 5.99 5.58
CA GLY A 14 9.98 6.05 4.58
C GLY A 14 9.53 6.01 3.14
N PHE A 15 8.24 6.04 2.92
CA PHE A 15 7.73 6.03 1.55
C PHE A 15 7.71 7.43 0.98
N ARG A 16 7.94 7.52 -0.31
CA ARG A 16 7.82 8.78 -1.02
C ARG A 16 6.46 8.77 -1.71
N ILE A 17 5.72 9.85 -1.55
CA ILE A 17 4.39 9.94 -2.13
C ILE A 17 4.46 10.88 -3.33
N GLU A 18 4.15 10.35 -4.50
CA GLU A 18 4.15 11.13 -5.73
C GLU A 18 2.76 11.03 -6.33
N GLY A 19 1.93 12.00 -6.06
CA GLY A 19 0.54 11.95 -6.51
C GLY A 19 -0.19 10.78 -5.88
N ASN A 20 -0.58 9.83 -6.67
CA ASN A 20 -1.24 8.62 -6.18
C ASN A 20 -0.29 7.44 -6.03
N SER A 21 0.98 7.66 -6.23
CA SER A 21 1.96 6.58 -6.16
C SER A 21 2.70 6.60 -4.84
N PHE A 22 2.82 5.44 -4.24
CA PHE A 22 3.56 5.26 -2.99
C PHE A 22 4.80 4.46 -3.34
N VAL A 23 5.97 5.06 -3.18
CA VAL A 23 7.22 4.47 -3.63
C VAL A 23 8.18 4.29 -2.47
N HIS A 24 8.78 3.13 -2.38
CA HIS A 24 9.76 2.85 -1.34
C HIS A 24 10.97 2.18 -1.98
N GLU A 25 12.14 2.75 -1.78
CA GLU A 25 13.38 2.18 -2.30
C GLU A 25 14.15 1.59 -1.14
N PHE A 26 14.70 0.42 -1.33
CA PHE A 26 15.42 -0.27 -0.28
C PHE A 26 16.54 -1.11 -0.87
N GLU A 27 17.49 -1.49 -0.03
CA GLU A 27 18.57 -2.35 -0.48
C GLU A 27 18.14 -3.79 -0.31
N ASP A 28 18.40 -4.61 -1.31
CA ASP A 28 18.01 -6.02 -1.26
C ASP A 28 19.03 -6.77 -0.41
N PRO A 29 18.67 -7.20 0.78
CA PRO A 29 19.62 -7.85 1.67
C PRO A 29 20.00 -9.25 1.22
N ASN A 30 19.25 -9.82 0.29
CA ASN A 30 19.50 -11.18 -0.15
C ASN A 30 20.35 -11.28 -1.42
N THR A 31 20.72 -10.15 -2.00
CA THR A 31 21.46 -10.15 -3.25
C THR A 31 22.69 -9.27 -3.09
N ILE A 32 23.84 -9.75 -3.54
CA ILE A 32 25.06 -8.96 -3.53
C ILE A 32 25.65 -9.03 -4.92
N ILE A 33 25.87 -7.87 -5.53
CA ILE A 33 26.50 -7.78 -6.83
C ILE A 33 27.73 -6.90 -6.70
N ASN A 34 28.88 -7.47 -6.99
CA ASN A 34 30.17 -6.77 -6.85
C ASN A 34 30.36 -6.19 -5.45
N GLY A 35 29.91 -6.93 -4.45
CA GLY A 35 30.09 -6.52 -3.06
C GLY A 35 29.11 -5.48 -2.58
N VAL A 36 28.10 -5.17 -3.38
CA VAL A 36 27.14 -4.14 -3.04
C VAL A 36 25.74 -4.70 -3.16
N HIS A 37 24.85 -4.32 -2.25
CA HIS A 37 23.46 -4.72 -2.32
C HIS A 37 22.75 -3.82 -3.33
N PRO A 38 22.10 -4.38 -4.34
CA PRO A 38 21.40 -3.55 -5.30
C PRO A 38 20.15 -2.94 -4.66
N LYS A 39 19.76 -1.80 -5.15
CA LYS A 39 18.56 -1.15 -4.67
C LYS A 39 17.36 -1.69 -5.39
N LYS A 40 16.33 -1.95 -4.64
CA LYS A 40 15.05 -2.39 -5.17
C LYS A 40 14.03 -1.30 -4.94
N ARG A 41 13.02 -1.29 -5.77
CA ARG A 41 11.96 -0.29 -5.67
C ARG A 41 10.63 -0.99 -5.56
N PHE A 42 9.88 -0.61 -4.54
CA PHE A 42 8.50 -1.06 -4.39
C PHE A 42 7.62 0.12 -4.75
N GLU A 43 6.64 -0.10 -5.57
CA GLU A 43 5.73 0.98 -5.95
C GLU A 43 4.32 0.45 -5.98
N MET A 44 3.38 1.20 -5.43
CA MET A 44 1.98 0.88 -5.55
C MET A 44 1.22 2.16 -5.86
N GLU A 45 0.14 2.02 -6.64
CA GLU A 45 -0.62 3.17 -7.08
C GLU A 45 -2.04 3.08 -6.56
N TYR A 46 -2.54 4.17 -6.02
CA TYR A 46 -3.90 4.22 -5.51
C TYR A 46 -4.89 4.12 -6.67
N VAL A 47 -5.87 3.26 -6.53
CA VAL A 47 -6.87 3.05 -7.56
C VAL A 47 -8.19 3.66 -7.15
N CYS A 48 -8.71 3.25 -6.02
CA CYS A 48 -10.00 3.75 -5.59
C CYS A 48 -10.21 3.47 -4.13
N GLU A 49 -11.23 4.09 -3.58
CA GLU A 49 -11.60 3.89 -2.20
C GLU A 49 -12.89 3.10 -2.17
N GLY A 50 -12.99 2.16 -1.26
CA GLY A 50 -14.22 1.44 -1.03
C GLY A 50 -14.48 1.34 0.44
N SER A 51 -15.48 0.58 0.82
CA SER A 51 -15.69 0.32 2.24
C SER A 51 -15.97 -1.16 2.35
N ILE A 52 -15.65 -1.71 3.49
CA ILE A 52 -15.92 -3.08 3.72
C ILE A 52 -17.34 -3.20 4.06
N ARG A 53 -18.18 -3.24 3.09
CA ARG A 53 -19.54 -3.48 3.36
C ARG A 53 -19.73 -4.90 3.02
N SER A 54 -19.46 -5.70 3.91
CA SER A 54 -19.52 -7.08 3.59
C SER A 54 -20.93 -7.55 3.74
N VAL A 55 -21.09 -8.82 3.59
CA VAL A 55 -22.38 -9.40 3.69
C VAL A 55 -22.96 -9.25 5.03
N THR A 56 -22.20 -8.82 5.99
CA THR A 56 -22.74 -8.68 7.30
C THR A 56 -23.25 -7.33 7.54
N ASP A 57 -23.41 -6.60 6.53
CA ASP A 57 -23.78 -5.29 6.68
C ASP A 57 -25.05 -5.11 7.25
N ASP A 58 -25.93 -5.99 7.16
CA ASP A 58 -27.16 -5.82 7.75
C ASP A 58 -27.10 -5.91 9.21
N LEU A 59 -26.04 -6.11 9.79
CA LEU A 59 -25.97 -6.06 11.16
C LEU A 59 -25.89 -4.67 11.54
N GLU A 60 -26.88 -4.16 11.74
CA GLU A 60 -26.93 -2.95 12.16
C GLU A 60 -25.96 -2.10 12.22
N GLY A 61 -25.96 -1.52 11.48
CA GLY A 61 -25.55 -0.35 11.37
C GLY A 61 -24.33 0.06 12.01
N ASP A 62 -23.46 -0.57 11.76
CA ASP A 62 -22.35 -0.21 12.30
C ASP A 62 -21.72 0.82 11.51
N ASP A 63 -21.65 1.94 11.96
CA ASP A 63 -21.12 2.97 11.25
C ASP A 63 -19.69 3.03 11.26
N ASP A 64 -19.06 2.13 11.89
CA ASP A 64 -17.65 2.24 12.04
C ASP A 64 -16.91 1.60 10.94
N SER A 65 -17.50 1.37 9.81
CA SER A 65 -16.77 0.75 8.75
C SER A 65 -15.72 1.71 8.26
N GLU A 66 -14.48 1.33 8.37
CA GLU A 66 -13.40 2.17 7.91
C GLU A 66 -13.29 2.05 6.42
N PRO A 67 -12.91 3.11 5.75
CA PRO A 67 -12.70 3.03 4.31
C PRO A 67 -11.52 2.14 3.99
N ILE A 68 -11.62 1.45 2.88
CA ILE A 68 -10.55 0.61 2.40
C ILE A 68 -10.05 1.21 1.11
N TYR A 69 -8.75 1.26 0.98
CA TYR A 69 -8.14 1.85 -0.20
C TYR A 69 -7.53 0.74 -1.04
N GLN A 70 -7.85 0.76 -2.32
CA GLN A 70 -7.35 -0.25 -3.24
C GLN A 70 -6.12 0.30 -3.96
N PHE A 71 -5.08 -0.51 -3.99
CA PHE A 71 -3.85 -0.14 -4.66
C PHE A 71 -3.43 -1.24 -5.61
N ASP A 72 -2.84 -0.85 -6.74
CA ASP A 72 -2.20 -1.80 -7.64
C ASP A 72 -0.72 -1.79 -7.35
N VAL A 73 -0.17 -2.92 -6.99
CA VAL A 73 1.28 -3.04 -6.80
C VAL A 73 1.90 -3.19 -8.18
N LEU A 74 2.86 -2.31 -8.47
CA LEU A 74 3.46 -2.27 -9.79
C LEU A 74 4.78 -3.01 -9.81
N GLY A 75 4.97 -3.80 -10.81
CA GLY A 75 6.22 -4.51 -11.00
C GLY A 75 7.09 -3.84 -12.03
N GLN A 76 7.90 -4.64 -12.68
CA GLN A 76 8.83 -4.12 -13.65
C GLN A 76 8.10 -3.46 -14.79
N GLY A 77 8.58 -2.32 -15.22
CA GLY A 77 7.93 -1.57 -16.28
C GLY A 77 6.64 -0.92 -15.83
N ARG A 78 6.45 -0.81 -14.52
CA ARG A 78 5.27 -0.20 -13.93
C ARG A 78 3.98 -0.90 -14.36
N GLN A 79 4.04 -2.21 -14.48
CA GLN A 79 2.87 -2.98 -14.82
C GLN A 79 2.23 -3.53 -13.54
N PRO A 80 0.91 -3.47 -13.41
CA PRO A 80 0.26 -4.01 -12.23
C PRO A 80 0.47 -5.51 -12.12
N VAL A 81 0.91 -5.97 -10.97
CA VAL A 81 1.13 -7.40 -10.75
C VAL A 81 0.16 -7.97 -9.74
N VAL A 82 -0.33 -7.15 -8.83
CA VAL A 82 -1.30 -7.62 -7.85
C VAL A 82 -2.04 -6.41 -7.30
N THR A 83 -3.27 -6.61 -6.91
CA THR A 83 -4.08 -5.56 -6.31
C THR A 83 -4.22 -5.88 -4.83
N ILE A 84 -4.04 -4.89 -3.99
CA ILE A 84 -4.21 -5.04 -2.55
C ILE A 84 -5.19 -4.01 -2.04
N CYS A 85 -5.83 -4.34 -0.93
CA CYS A 85 -6.77 -3.44 -0.28
C CYS A 85 -6.33 -3.29 1.17
N ILE A 86 -6.09 -2.07 1.58
CA ILE A 86 -5.63 -1.80 2.94
C ILE A 86 -6.36 -0.59 3.51
N SER A 87 -6.45 -0.53 4.81
CA SER A 87 -7.03 0.63 5.48
C SER A 87 -5.99 1.33 6.35
N SER A 88 -4.83 0.75 6.52
CA SER A 88 -3.78 1.38 7.34
C SER A 88 -2.43 0.82 6.92
N PHE A 89 -1.37 1.43 7.40
CA PHE A 89 -0.03 0.93 7.15
C PHE A 89 0.15 -0.45 7.79
N GLU A 90 -0.50 -0.67 8.90
CA GLU A 90 -0.41 -1.94 9.59
C GLU A 90 -0.97 -3.06 8.71
N ASP A 91 -2.06 -2.81 8.01
CA ASP A 91 -2.61 -3.79 7.09
C ASP A 91 -1.61 -4.09 5.99
N PHE A 92 -0.92 -3.07 5.51
CA PHE A 92 0.08 -3.24 4.48
C PHE A 92 1.22 -4.15 4.96
N THR A 93 1.68 -3.96 6.18
CA THR A 93 2.79 -4.77 6.68
C THR A 93 2.39 -6.22 6.86
N THR A 94 1.11 -6.49 7.03
CA THR A 94 0.65 -7.86 7.17
C THR A 94 0.65 -8.58 5.82
N LEU A 95 0.52 -7.82 4.73
CA LEU A 95 0.47 -8.42 3.41
C LEU A 95 1.84 -8.68 2.81
N VAL A 96 2.86 -8.06 3.29
CA VAL A 96 4.20 -8.22 2.69
C VAL A 96 5.18 -8.96 3.59
#